data_21ea0a0148bed439187bb8c55ea03af4
#
_entry.id   21ea0a0148bed439187bb8c55ea03af4
#
_cell.length_a   1.000
_cell.length_b   1.000
_cell.length_c   1.000
_cell.angle_alpha   90.00
_cell.angle_beta   90.00
_cell.angle_gamma   90.00
#
_symmetry.space_group_name_H-M   'P 1'
#
loop_
_entity.id
_entity.type
_entity.pdbx_description
1 polymer ?
#
loop_
_entity_poly.entity_id
_entity_poly.type
_entity_poly.pdbx_seq_one_letter_code
_entity_poly.pdbx_strand_id
1 'polypeptide(L)'
;PETKGLGDWEEAFTKARSLVAQMTDKEKNNITYGYSSTANGCGGTSGGVPRLGFPGICLQDAGNGVRGTDMVNSYASGVHVGASWNRDLTYSRAQYMGAEFKRKGVNVALGPVAGPIGRIARGGRNWEGFSNDPYLSGALTGDTVRGLQESVIACVKHLIGNEQETHRSTPSMLANSRNQSSSSNLDDKTMHELYLWPFQDAVKAGAGSVMCSYNRINNSYGCQNSKAMNGLLKGELGFQGFVVSDWGAQHTGIASAAAGLDMAMPSSSYWENGTLALAVKNESLPSTRLDDMATRIVATWYKYAEIENPGHGLPYSLLAPHNLTDARDPKSKSTILQGAVEGHVLVKNTNNALPLKKPQFLSLFGYDAVAAARNTMDDLDWNMWSMGYDNSLTYPNGSAVDAMMLKYIFLSSANPSAFGPGVALNATTITGGGSGASTASYIDAPFNAFQRQAYDDDTFLAWDFASQNPLVNPASDACIVFINEQSSEGWDRPYLADPYSDTLVQNVASQCSNTMVVIHNAGVRLVDRWIENDNITAVIYAHLPGQDSGRALVEVMYGKQSPSGRLPYTVAKNESDYGSLLNPVIQSGTDDIYYPQDNFTEGVYIDYKAFVAANITPRYEFGYGLTYSTF
;
A
#
# COMPACT_ATOMS: atom_id res chain seq x y z
N PRO A 1 -7.06 -14.32 24.42
CA PRO A 1 -7.42 -13.77 25.72
C PRO A 1 -8.62 -12.85 25.59
N GLU A 2 -9.54 -12.93 26.55
CA GLU A 2 -10.68 -12.03 26.64
C GLU A 2 -10.19 -10.61 26.93
N THR A 3 -10.80 -9.63 26.26
CA THR A 3 -10.47 -8.23 26.52
C THR A 3 -11.29 -7.68 27.70
N LYS A 4 -10.63 -6.88 28.51
CA LYS A 4 -11.25 -6.25 29.70
C LYS A 4 -11.89 -4.90 29.38
N GLY A 5 -11.56 -4.27 28.23
CA GLY A 5 -12.00 -2.91 27.90
C GLY A 5 -11.34 -1.90 28.84
N LEU A 6 -10.01 -1.78 28.78
CA LEU A 6 -9.22 -0.94 29.68
C LEU A 6 -9.01 0.46 29.10
N GLY A 7 -8.85 1.44 30.00
CA GLY A 7 -8.55 2.82 29.62
C GLY A 7 -9.69 3.46 28.82
N ASP A 8 -9.37 4.10 27.74
CA ASP A 8 -10.33 4.80 26.84
C ASP A 8 -11.28 3.87 26.06
N TRP A 9 -11.17 2.54 26.23
CA TRP A 9 -12.09 1.55 25.70
C TRP A 9 -13.24 1.18 26.65
N GLU A 10 -13.19 1.56 27.91
CA GLU A 10 -14.12 1.10 28.97
C GLU A 10 -15.59 1.38 28.63
N GLU A 11 -15.91 2.58 28.17
CA GLU A 11 -17.27 2.96 27.78
C GLU A 11 -17.79 2.13 26.60
N ALA A 12 -16.97 2.01 25.54
CA ALA A 12 -17.31 1.24 24.35
C ALA A 12 -17.54 -0.25 24.66
N PHE A 13 -16.69 -0.85 25.50
CA PHE A 13 -16.87 -2.23 25.93
C PHE A 13 -18.08 -2.44 26.85
N THR A 14 -18.40 -1.48 27.67
CA THR A 14 -19.61 -1.53 28.51
C THR A 14 -20.87 -1.55 27.65
N LYS A 15 -20.97 -0.65 26.64
CA LYS A 15 -22.06 -0.64 25.66
C LYS A 15 -22.11 -1.94 24.86
N ALA A 16 -20.95 -2.40 24.38
CA ALA A 16 -20.87 -3.61 23.56
C ALA A 16 -21.31 -4.87 24.32
N ARG A 17 -20.85 -5.06 25.55
CA ARG A 17 -21.28 -6.20 26.39
C ARG A 17 -22.78 -6.19 26.63
N SER A 18 -23.36 -5.01 26.89
CA SER A 18 -24.80 -4.88 27.06
C SER A 18 -25.60 -5.26 25.80
N LEU A 19 -25.10 -4.89 24.61
CA LEU A 19 -25.71 -5.25 23.34
C LEU A 19 -25.54 -6.75 23.04
N VAL A 20 -24.32 -7.27 23.15
CA VAL A 20 -23.96 -8.67 22.85
C VAL A 20 -24.69 -9.65 23.80
N ALA A 21 -24.91 -9.29 25.06
CA ALA A 21 -25.70 -10.10 25.99
C ALA A 21 -27.17 -10.30 25.55
N GLN A 22 -27.68 -9.44 24.68
CA GLN A 22 -29.03 -9.56 24.11
C GLN A 22 -29.05 -10.35 22.78
N MET A 23 -27.87 -10.64 22.20
CA MET A 23 -27.77 -11.40 20.97
C MET A 23 -27.87 -12.91 21.21
N THR A 24 -28.56 -13.59 20.32
CA THR A 24 -28.46 -15.06 20.20
C THR A 24 -27.10 -15.46 19.63
N ASP A 25 -26.67 -16.70 19.87
CA ASP A 25 -25.39 -17.20 19.31
C ASP A 25 -25.37 -17.16 17.78
N LYS A 26 -26.54 -17.32 17.12
CA LYS A 26 -26.65 -17.16 15.66
C LYS A 26 -26.39 -15.70 15.23
N GLU A 27 -26.88 -14.72 15.97
CA GLU A 27 -26.65 -13.30 15.68
C GLU A 27 -25.17 -12.92 15.93
N LYS A 28 -24.57 -13.42 17.02
CA LYS A 28 -23.13 -13.25 17.27
C LYS A 28 -22.30 -13.85 16.14
N ASN A 29 -22.65 -15.07 15.70
CA ASN A 29 -22.00 -15.72 14.53
C ASN A 29 -22.19 -14.86 13.27
N ASN A 30 -23.39 -14.30 13.04
CA ASN A 30 -23.72 -13.53 11.84
C ASN A 30 -22.82 -12.30 11.64
N ILE A 31 -22.37 -11.65 12.71
CA ILE A 31 -21.53 -10.46 12.63
C ILE A 31 -20.03 -10.77 12.48
N THR A 32 -19.63 -12.04 12.56
CA THR A 32 -18.21 -12.46 12.51
C THR A 32 -17.70 -12.79 11.11
N TYR A 33 -18.53 -12.70 10.07
CA TYR A 33 -18.08 -12.93 8.71
C TYR A 33 -18.80 -12.04 7.69
N GLY A 34 -18.20 -11.95 6.50
CA GLY A 34 -18.71 -11.12 5.41
C GLY A 34 -19.72 -11.83 4.52
N TYR A 35 -20.50 -11.02 3.83
CA TYR A 35 -21.45 -11.43 2.79
C TYR A 35 -20.95 -10.97 1.43
N SER A 36 -20.84 -11.90 0.49
CA SER A 36 -20.31 -11.64 -0.86
C SER A 36 -21.28 -10.89 -1.77
N SER A 37 -22.54 -10.74 -1.36
CA SER A 37 -23.57 -10.06 -2.15
C SER A 37 -24.24 -9.00 -1.31
N THR A 38 -23.92 -7.74 -1.58
CA THR A 38 -24.49 -6.59 -0.91
C THR A 38 -25.05 -5.60 -1.94
N ALA A 39 -26.03 -4.81 -1.53
CA ALA A 39 -26.58 -3.76 -2.37
C ALA A 39 -25.74 -2.47 -2.33
N ASN A 40 -24.53 -2.55 -1.84
CA ASN A 40 -23.60 -1.42 -1.73
C ASN A 40 -22.22 -1.78 -2.34
N GLY A 41 -21.37 -0.76 -2.54
CA GLY A 41 -20.03 -0.90 -3.11
C GLY A 41 -18.93 -1.16 -2.10
N CYS A 42 -19.23 -1.64 -0.87
CA CYS A 42 -18.20 -1.99 0.11
C CYS A 42 -17.35 -3.16 -0.40
N GLY A 43 -16.05 -3.10 -0.17
CA GLY A 43 -15.14 -4.23 -0.44
C GLY A 43 -15.46 -5.45 0.40
N GLY A 44 -15.97 -5.25 1.62
CA GLY A 44 -16.53 -6.28 2.50
C GLY A 44 -17.66 -5.72 3.36
N THR A 45 -18.64 -6.56 3.68
CA THR A 45 -19.76 -6.18 4.56
C THR A 45 -20.06 -7.31 5.54
N SER A 46 -20.01 -7.04 6.83
CA SER A 46 -20.44 -8.01 7.85
C SER A 46 -21.95 -8.06 8.02
N GLY A 47 -22.46 -9.12 8.64
CA GLY A 47 -23.85 -9.18 9.04
C GLY A 47 -24.19 -8.13 10.10
N GLY A 48 -25.48 -7.80 10.18
CA GLY A 48 -26.05 -6.93 11.20
C GLY A 48 -27.01 -7.67 12.14
N VAL A 49 -27.46 -6.95 13.19
CA VAL A 49 -28.53 -7.36 14.11
C VAL A 49 -29.55 -6.23 14.20
N PRO A 50 -30.42 -6.05 13.17
CA PRO A 50 -31.31 -4.89 13.05
C PRO A 50 -32.23 -4.68 14.25
N ARG A 51 -32.74 -5.76 14.87
CA ARG A 51 -33.60 -5.67 16.06
C ARG A 51 -32.91 -5.03 17.27
N LEU A 52 -31.58 -5.00 17.29
CA LEU A 52 -30.77 -4.38 18.34
C LEU A 52 -30.07 -3.10 17.87
N GLY A 53 -30.36 -2.62 16.66
CA GLY A 53 -29.78 -1.39 16.10
C GLY A 53 -28.33 -1.52 15.61
N PHE A 54 -27.79 -2.73 15.49
CA PHE A 54 -26.46 -2.93 14.89
C PHE A 54 -26.59 -3.22 13.38
N PRO A 55 -26.17 -2.28 12.51
CA PRO A 55 -26.44 -2.39 11.07
C PRO A 55 -25.45 -3.29 10.32
N GLY A 56 -24.40 -3.79 10.96
CA GLY A 56 -23.23 -4.39 10.33
C GLY A 56 -22.13 -3.37 10.05
N ILE A 57 -21.08 -3.81 9.37
CA ILE A 57 -19.86 -3.02 9.14
C ILE A 57 -19.50 -3.07 7.66
N CYS A 58 -19.24 -1.91 7.05
CA CYS A 58 -18.66 -1.74 5.73
C CYS A 58 -17.15 -1.57 5.84
N LEU A 59 -16.38 -2.40 5.14
CA LEU A 59 -14.93 -2.36 5.02
C LEU A 59 -14.56 -1.97 3.59
N GLN A 60 -13.57 -1.06 3.42
CA GLN A 60 -13.11 -0.64 2.09
C GLN A 60 -11.62 -0.30 2.08
N ASP A 61 -10.96 -0.59 0.94
CA ASP A 61 -9.59 -0.21 0.65
C ASP A 61 -9.50 1.31 0.38
N ALA A 62 -8.40 1.96 0.54
CA ALA A 62 -7.07 1.49 0.84
C ALA A 62 -6.31 2.48 1.74
N GLY A 63 -5.00 2.23 1.92
CA GLY A 63 -4.13 3.05 2.78
C GLY A 63 -3.78 4.45 2.25
N ASN A 64 -4.16 4.81 1.03
CA ASN A 64 -3.89 6.11 0.38
C ASN A 64 -5.13 6.73 -0.29
N GLY A 65 -6.32 6.31 0.11
CA GLY A 65 -7.61 6.86 -0.33
C GLY A 65 -8.69 5.80 -0.47
N VAL A 66 -9.92 6.23 -0.65
CA VAL A 66 -11.04 5.31 -0.92
C VAL A 66 -10.88 4.77 -2.35
N ARG A 67 -10.83 3.44 -2.49
CA ARG A 67 -10.64 2.77 -3.77
C ARG A 67 -11.98 2.45 -4.45
N GLY A 68 -11.98 2.48 -5.78
CA GLY A 68 -13.08 1.97 -6.60
C GLY A 68 -14.39 2.72 -6.46
N THR A 69 -14.37 4.03 -6.20
CA THR A 69 -15.55 4.89 -6.14
C THR A 69 -15.24 6.27 -6.69
N ASP A 70 -16.29 6.98 -7.10
CA ASP A 70 -16.22 8.37 -7.56
C ASP A 70 -16.07 9.38 -6.42
N MET A 71 -15.81 10.64 -6.75
CA MET A 71 -15.85 11.81 -5.85
C MET A 71 -15.02 11.66 -4.57
N VAL A 72 -13.80 11.14 -4.72
CA VAL A 72 -12.78 10.95 -3.66
C VAL A 72 -11.42 11.47 -4.13
N ASN A 73 -10.46 11.62 -3.22
CA ASN A 73 -9.10 12.02 -3.54
C ASN A 73 -8.13 10.82 -3.50
N SER A 74 -7.10 10.90 -4.35
CA SER A 74 -5.92 10.04 -4.29
C SER A 74 -4.80 10.77 -3.53
N TYR A 75 -4.45 10.25 -2.37
CA TYR A 75 -3.36 10.75 -1.53
C TYR A 75 -2.03 10.07 -1.90
N ALA A 76 -0.92 10.63 -1.45
CA ALA A 76 0.39 10.01 -1.60
C ALA A 76 0.44 8.62 -0.97
N SER A 77 1.11 7.66 -1.63
CA SER A 77 1.26 6.28 -1.15
C SER A 77 2.24 6.17 0.03
N GLY A 78 2.23 5.04 0.73
CA GLY A 78 3.02 4.83 1.94
C GLY A 78 4.51 5.17 1.78
N VAL A 79 5.16 4.66 0.73
CA VAL A 79 6.59 4.94 0.46
C VAL A 79 6.88 6.43 0.29
N HIS A 80 5.97 7.17 -0.32
CA HIS A 80 6.09 8.62 -0.51
C HIS A 80 5.90 9.37 0.82
N VAL A 81 4.93 8.96 1.63
CA VAL A 81 4.72 9.47 2.99
C VAL A 81 5.96 9.18 3.86
N GLY A 82 6.51 7.97 3.77
CA GLY A 82 7.76 7.59 4.45
C GLY A 82 8.92 8.51 4.11
N ALA A 83 9.05 8.86 2.84
CA ALA A 83 10.09 9.79 2.37
C ALA A 83 9.93 11.23 2.92
N SER A 84 8.74 11.63 3.33
CA SER A 84 8.53 12.96 3.95
C SER A 84 9.12 13.09 5.34
N TRP A 85 9.21 12.00 6.10
CA TRP A 85 9.62 11.97 7.52
C TRP A 85 8.79 12.92 8.40
N ASN A 86 7.61 13.34 7.92
CA ASN A 86 6.78 14.35 8.57
C ASN A 86 5.56 13.72 9.26
N ARG A 87 5.60 13.66 10.57
CA ARG A 87 4.56 13.04 11.42
C ARG A 87 3.25 13.84 11.40
N ASP A 88 3.33 15.16 11.46
CA ASP A 88 2.15 16.03 11.49
C ASP A 88 1.39 15.99 10.16
N LEU A 89 2.14 15.97 9.05
CA LEU A 89 1.57 15.81 7.71
C LEU A 89 0.93 14.42 7.54
N THR A 90 1.57 13.38 8.06
CA THR A 90 1.03 12.01 8.05
C THR A 90 -0.29 11.92 8.79
N TYR A 91 -0.37 12.53 9.98
CA TYR A 91 -1.61 12.62 10.75
C TYR A 91 -2.70 13.38 10.01
N SER A 92 -2.40 14.60 9.51
CA SER A 92 -3.36 15.43 8.80
C SER A 92 -3.89 14.78 7.52
N ARG A 93 -2.99 14.10 6.76
CA ARG A 93 -3.36 13.27 5.61
C ARG A 93 -4.39 12.20 5.99
N ALA A 94 -4.11 11.46 7.06
CA ALA A 94 -4.97 10.39 7.53
C ALA A 94 -6.33 10.91 8.05
N GLN A 95 -6.35 12.07 8.69
CA GLN A 95 -7.56 12.73 9.16
C GLN A 95 -8.51 13.07 7.99
N TYR A 96 -8.02 13.72 6.94
CA TYR A 96 -8.82 14.04 5.76
C TYR A 96 -9.29 12.77 5.02
N MET A 97 -8.39 11.80 4.88
CA MET A 97 -8.69 10.52 4.25
C MET A 97 -9.77 9.75 5.03
N GLY A 98 -9.67 9.66 6.36
CA GLY A 98 -10.67 9.04 7.22
C GLY A 98 -12.04 9.69 7.10
N ALA A 99 -12.08 11.02 6.99
CA ALA A 99 -13.31 11.76 6.78
C ALA A 99 -13.96 11.45 5.41
N GLU A 100 -13.18 11.18 4.35
CA GLU A 100 -13.71 10.73 3.07
C GLU A 100 -14.32 9.32 3.17
N PHE A 101 -13.63 8.38 3.83
CA PHE A 101 -14.18 7.06 4.13
C PHE A 101 -15.52 7.15 4.86
N LYS A 102 -15.60 7.97 5.89
CA LYS A 102 -16.84 8.17 6.65
C LYS A 102 -17.97 8.73 5.79
N ARG A 103 -17.70 9.75 4.95
CA ARG A 103 -18.70 10.33 4.05
C ARG A 103 -19.19 9.34 3.00
N LYS A 104 -18.38 8.32 2.65
CA LYS A 104 -18.82 7.20 1.81
C LYS A 104 -19.55 6.10 2.59
N GLY A 105 -19.71 6.23 3.90
CA GLY A 105 -20.39 5.25 4.74
C GLY A 105 -19.52 4.05 5.14
N VAL A 106 -18.21 4.17 5.02
CA VAL A 106 -17.26 3.12 5.40
C VAL A 106 -16.98 3.17 6.90
N ASN A 107 -17.12 2.02 7.57
CA ASN A 107 -16.78 1.89 8.99
C ASN A 107 -15.29 1.59 9.20
N VAL A 108 -14.68 0.78 8.31
CA VAL A 108 -13.31 0.28 8.44
C VAL A 108 -12.51 0.64 7.19
N ALA A 109 -11.53 1.52 7.33
CA ALA A 109 -10.51 1.75 6.31
C ALA A 109 -9.43 0.65 6.41
N LEU A 110 -9.18 -0.07 5.31
CA LEU A 110 -8.21 -1.16 5.25
C LEU A 110 -6.77 -0.62 5.06
N GLY A 111 -6.27 -0.03 6.10
CA GLY A 111 -4.95 0.58 6.23
C GLY A 111 -4.75 1.22 7.61
N PRO A 112 -3.53 1.66 7.95
CA PRO A 112 -2.30 1.66 7.14
C PRO A 112 -1.64 0.29 6.99
N VAL A 113 -0.63 0.23 6.08
CA VAL A 113 0.18 -0.96 5.87
C VAL A 113 1.45 -0.85 6.72
N ALA A 114 1.56 -1.71 7.73
CA ALA A 114 2.71 -1.86 8.61
C ALA A 114 3.63 -3.04 8.21
N GLY A 115 3.15 -3.92 7.35
CA GLY A 115 3.86 -5.03 6.71
C GLY A 115 3.24 -5.36 5.34
N PRO A 116 4.06 -5.55 4.28
CA PRO A 116 5.51 -5.78 4.30
C PRO A 116 6.29 -4.54 4.76
N ILE A 117 7.43 -4.81 5.42
CA ILE A 117 8.38 -3.77 5.81
C ILE A 117 9.46 -3.53 4.74
N GLY A 118 9.54 -4.41 3.74
CA GLY A 118 10.49 -4.31 2.65
C GLY A 118 11.74 -5.20 2.79
N ARG A 119 11.58 -6.37 3.42
CA ARG A 119 12.62 -7.40 3.51
C ARG A 119 13.19 -7.78 2.14
N ILE A 120 12.31 -8.00 1.16
CA ILE A 120 12.67 -8.35 -0.20
C ILE A 120 12.70 -7.07 -1.06
N ALA A 121 13.84 -6.74 -1.65
CA ALA A 121 14.01 -5.52 -2.44
C ALA A 121 13.04 -5.44 -3.63
N ARG A 122 12.73 -6.59 -4.27
CA ARG A 122 11.75 -6.72 -5.35
C ARG A 122 10.32 -6.97 -4.87
N GLY A 123 10.04 -6.89 -3.56
CA GLY A 123 8.70 -7.13 -3.01
C GLY A 123 7.63 -6.24 -3.64
N GLY A 124 6.53 -6.86 -4.08
CA GLY A 124 5.48 -6.21 -4.88
C GLY A 124 4.65 -5.17 -4.13
N ARG A 125 4.60 -5.25 -2.79
CA ARG A 125 3.80 -4.35 -1.94
C ARG A 125 4.62 -3.44 -1.03
N ASN A 126 5.95 -3.35 -1.24
CA ASN A 126 6.80 -2.47 -0.41
C ASN A 126 6.35 -1.01 -0.45
N TRP A 127 5.77 -0.56 -1.58
CA TRP A 127 5.28 0.80 -1.79
C TRP A 127 4.10 1.20 -0.89
N GLU A 128 3.35 0.23 -0.37
CA GLU A 128 2.21 0.47 0.52
C GLU A 128 2.66 0.82 1.94
N GLY A 129 3.79 0.27 2.39
CA GLY A 129 4.44 0.57 3.66
C GLY A 129 5.20 1.90 3.63
N PHE A 130 5.55 2.39 4.81
CA PHE A 130 6.22 3.70 4.94
C PHE A 130 7.73 3.60 4.77
N SER A 131 8.37 2.56 5.26
CA SER A 131 9.82 2.46 5.31
C SER A 131 10.30 1.05 5.59
N ASN A 132 11.54 0.75 5.18
CA ASN A 132 12.25 -0.48 5.56
C ASN A 132 12.83 -0.41 6.99
N ASP A 133 12.66 0.70 7.68
CA ASP A 133 13.03 0.87 9.08
C ASP A 133 11.83 0.71 10.00
N PRO A 134 11.86 -0.18 11.02
CA PRO A 134 10.72 -0.46 11.88
C PRO A 134 10.31 0.73 12.75
N TYR A 135 11.25 1.59 13.16
CA TYR A 135 10.95 2.78 13.95
C TYR A 135 10.19 3.82 13.13
N LEU A 136 10.71 4.18 11.93
CA LEU A 136 10.03 5.14 11.05
C LEU A 136 8.67 4.60 10.62
N SER A 137 8.60 3.33 10.21
CA SER A 137 7.33 2.69 9.85
C SER A 137 6.34 2.68 11.01
N GLY A 138 6.77 2.35 12.22
CA GLY A 138 5.93 2.33 13.42
C GLY A 138 5.41 3.72 13.80
N ALA A 139 6.27 4.73 13.79
CA ALA A 139 5.89 6.10 14.12
C ALA A 139 4.80 6.64 13.16
N LEU A 140 5.00 6.47 11.85
CA LEU A 140 4.04 6.93 10.83
C LEU A 140 2.75 6.07 10.81
N THR A 141 2.86 4.77 11.10
CA THR A 141 1.70 3.91 11.31
C THR A 141 0.85 4.41 12.47
N GLY A 142 1.45 4.73 13.61
CA GLY A 142 0.75 5.27 14.78
C GLY A 142 0.05 6.61 14.49
N ASP A 143 0.72 7.52 13.76
CA ASP A 143 0.14 8.80 13.37
C ASP A 143 -1.02 8.62 12.39
N THR A 144 -0.90 7.69 11.43
CA THR A 144 -1.97 7.36 10.50
C THR A 144 -3.18 6.76 11.21
N VAL A 145 -2.96 5.84 12.17
CA VAL A 145 -4.04 5.27 12.99
C VAL A 145 -4.81 6.38 13.72
N ARG A 146 -4.11 7.29 14.39
CA ARG A 146 -4.76 8.40 15.11
C ARG A 146 -5.58 9.28 14.19
N GLY A 147 -5.04 9.65 13.02
CA GLY A 147 -5.74 10.50 12.06
C GLY A 147 -7.00 9.82 11.46
N LEU A 148 -6.90 8.55 11.03
CA LEU A 148 -8.04 7.79 10.51
C LEU A 148 -9.15 7.66 11.55
N GLN A 149 -8.77 7.40 12.80
CA GLN A 149 -9.70 7.10 13.89
C GLN A 149 -10.41 8.31 14.50
N GLU A 150 -10.17 9.50 13.96
CA GLU A 150 -11.11 10.61 14.17
C GLU A 150 -12.45 10.42 13.43
N SER A 151 -12.50 9.50 12.47
CA SER A 151 -13.68 9.33 11.61
C SER A 151 -14.10 7.88 11.40
N VAL A 152 -13.19 6.93 11.29
CA VAL A 152 -13.42 5.52 10.95
C VAL A 152 -12.46 4.61 11.71
N ILE A 153 -12.71 3.32 11.69
CA ILE A 153 -11.81 2.31 12.26
C ILE A 153 -10.61 2.15 11.33
N ALA A 154 -9.39 2.31 11.83
CA ALA A 154 -8.18 1.91 11.13
C ALA A 154 -7.97 0.40 11.24
N CYS A 155 -7.69 -0.26 10.11
CA CYS A 155 -7.34 -1.68 10.05
C CYS A 155 -5.89 -1.84 9.62
N VAL A 156 -4.99 -1.97 10.58
CA VAL A 156 -3.55 -2.09 10.32
C VAL A 156 -3.23 -3.46 9.76
N LYS A 157 -2.48 -3.51 8.65
CA LYS A 157 -2.23 -4.74 7.88
C LYS A 157 -0.76 -4.86 7.46
N HIS A 158 -0.27 -6.04 7.13
CA HIS A 158 -0.80 -7.38 7.29
C HIS A 158 -0.01 -8.10 8.39
N LEU A 159 -0.66 -8.61 9.42
CA LEU A 159 -0.02 -9.30 10.54
C LEU A 159 0.21 -10.77 10.17
N ILE A 160 1.43 -11.20 9.89
CA ILE A 160 2.76 -10.64 9.97
C ILE A 160 3.68 -11.44 9.06
N GLY A 161 4.74 -10.81 8.52
CA GLY A 161 5.76 -11.51 7.75
C GLY A 161 5.38 -11.83 6.29
N ASN A 162 4.36 -11.18 5.71
CA ASN A 162 4.04 -11.26 4.28
C ASN A 162 4.95 -10.31 3.49
N GLU A 163 6.21 -10.74 3.26
CA GLU A 163 7.26 -9.90 2.68
C GLU A 163 7.48 -10.11 1.17
N GLN A 164 6.76 -11.05 0.57
CA GLN A 164 6.75 -11.32 -0.87
C GLN A 164 5.34 -11.68 -1.35
N GLU A 165 5.07 -11.41 -2.62
CA GLU A 165 3.81 -11.78 -3.27
C GLU A 165 3.84 -13.20 -3.82
N THR A 166 4.99 -13.66 -4.25
CA THR A 166 5.23 -15.02 -4.71
C THR A 166 4.85 -16.03 -3.62
N HIS A 167 3.93 -16.94 -3.94
CA HIS A 167 3.39 -17.96 -3.02
C HIS A 167 2.72 -17.41 -1.74
N ARG A 168 2.23 -16.16 -1.75
CA ARG A 168 1.57 -15.55 -0.58
C ARG A 168 0.28 -16.23 -0.17
N SER A 169 -0.44 -16.81 -1.14
CA SER A 169 -1.73 -17.48 -0.92
C SER A 169 -1.78 -18.82 -1.65
N THR A 170 -2.73 -19.68 -1.25
CA THR A 170 -3.03 -20.91 -1.99
C THR A 170 -3.71 -20.55 -3.30
N PRO A 171 -3.48 -21.30 -4.40
CA PRO A 171 -4.19 -21.08 -5.65
C PRO A 171 -5.67 -21.43 -5.49
N SER A 172 -6.48 -20.45 -5.13
CA SER A 172 -7.93 -20.65 -4.95
C SER A 172 -8.67 -21.03 -6.24
N MET A 173 -8.04 -20.79 -7.40
CA MET A 173 -8.61 -21.11 -8.72
C MET A 173 -8.27 -22.50 -9.24
N LEU A 174 -7.30 -23.19 -8.64
CA LEU A 174 -7.00 -24.58 -8.99
C LEU A 174 -7.69 -25.50 -7.99
N ALA A 175 -8.94 -25.83 -8.28
CA ALA A 175 -9.67 -26.86 -7.54
C ALA A 175 -8.78 -28.11 -7.43
N ASN A 176 -8.46 -28.55 -6.20
CA ASN A 176 -7.55 -29.63 -5.84
C ASN A 176 -6.04 -29.28 -5.79
N SER A 177 -5.63 -28.02 -5.77
CA SER A 177 -4.23 -27.71 -5.47
C SER A 177 -3.90 -28.13 -4.03
N ARG A 178 -2.83 -28.92 -3.87
CA ARG A 178 -2.24 -29.26 -2.56
C ARG A 178 -1.29 -28.20 -2.05
N ASN A 179 -0.99 -27.19 -2.88
CA ASN A 179 -0.01 -26.17 -2.56
C ASN A 179 -0.49 -25.28 -1.42
N GLN A 180 0.34 -25.13 -0.42
CA GLN A 180 0.13 -24.21 0.70
C GLN A 180 0.80 -22.87 0.38
N SER A 181 0.42 -21.80 1.08
CA SER A 181 1.16 -20.54 1.01
C SER A 181 2.56 -20.68 1.62
N SER A 182 3.46 -19.79 1.25
CA SER A 182 4.80 -19.72 1.82
C SER A 182 4.74 -19.54 3.34
N SER A 183 5.67 -20.18 4.05
CA SER A 183 5.84 -20.01 5.49
C SER A 183 7.01 -19.08 5.77
N SER A 184 6.74 -17.93 6.35
CA SER A 184 7.74 -17.02 6.89
C SER A 184 8.21 -17.55 8.23
N ASN A 185 9.43 -18.11 8.27
CA ASN A 185 9.99 -18.73 9.45
C ASN A 185 11.00 -17.78 10.09
N LEU A 186 10.64 -17.23 11.23
CA LEU A 186 11.43 -16.23 11.93
C LEU A 186 11.54 -16.53 13.42
N ASP A 187 12.67 -16.18 14.00
CA ASP A 187 12.91 -16.31 15.44
C ASP A 187 12.22 -15.20 16.23
N ASP A 188 12.21 -15.36 17.54
CA ASP A 188 11.50 -14.48 18.47
C ASP A 188 12.10 -13.07 18.53
N LYS A 189 13.42 -12.94 18.45
CA LYS A 189 14.10 -11.65 18.40
C LYS A 189 13.74 -10.87 17.13
N THR A 190 13.83 -11.52 15.97
CA THR A 190 13.47 -10.94 14.68
C THR A 190 12.00 -10.53 14.66
N MET A 191 11.12 -11.36 15.22
CA MET A 191 9.71 -11.04 15.37
C MET A 191 9.51 -9.71 16.11
N HIS A 192 10.11 -9.54 17.28
CA HIS A 192 9.88 -8.38 18.14
C HIS A 192 10.63 -7.13 17.69
N GLU A 193 11.90 -7.26 17.31
CA GLU A 193 12.75 -6.10 17.00
C GLU A 193 12.51 -5.54 15.59
N LEU A 194 11.81 -6.29 14.72
CA LEU A 194 11.59 -5.86 13.33
C LEU A 194 10.11 -5.87 12.96
N TYR A 195 9.47 -7.05 12.85
CA TYR A 195 8.16 -7.19 12.21
C TYR A 195 6.99 -6.79 13.11
N LEU A 196 7.07 -7.05 14.43
CA LEU A 196 6.01 -6.71 15.38
C LEU A 196 6.06 -5.22 15.81
N TRP A 197 7.20 -4.56 15.67
CA TRP A 197 7.40 -3.17 16.11
C TRP A 197 6.35 -2.21 15.55
N PRO A 198 6.10 -2.11 14.22
CA PRO A 198 5.08 -1.19 13.72
C PRO A 198 3.66 -1.49 14.23
N PHE A 199 3.35 -2.76 14.48
CA PHE A 199 2.07 -3.16 15.09
C PHE A 199 1.98 -2.77 16.57
N GLN A 200 3.08 -2.78 17.31
CA GLN A 200 3.12 -2.27 18.67
C GLN A 200 2.75 -0.78 18.71
N ASP A 201 3.33 0.02 17.83
CA ASP A 201 3.03 1.45 17.75
C ASP A 201 1.57 1.70 17.31
N ALA A 202 1.03 0.88 16.41
CA ALA A 202 -0.38 0.89 16.04
C ALA A 202 -1.30 0.60 17.22
N VAL A 203 -0.99 -0.43 18.03
CA VAL A 203 -1.78 -0.78 19.23
C VAL A 203 -1.70 0.33 20.27
N LYS A 204 -0.51 0.92 20.50
CA LYS A 204 -0.34 2.09 21.39
C LYS A 204 -1.13 3.32 20.89
N ALA A 205 -1.29 3.47 19.58
CA ALA A 205 -2.13 4.51 18.97
C ALA A 205 -3.64 4.20 19.05
N GLY A 206 -4.03 3.05 19.57
CA GLY A 206 -5.42 2.65 19.77
C GLY A 206 -6.08 1.98 18.57
N ALA A 207 -5.31 1.34 17.67
CA ALA A 207 -5.85 0.66 16.49
C ALA A 207 -7.10 -0.18 16.79
N GLY A 208 -8.18 0.05 16.03
CA GLY A 208 -9.46 -0.63 16.23
C GLY A 208 -9.53 -1.98 15.54
N SER A 209 -8.76 -2.18 14.47
CA SER A 209 -8.69 -3.46 13.77
C SER A 209 -7.27 -3.78 13.31
N VAL A 210 -6.96 -5.09 13.20
CA VAL A 210 -5.72 -5.60 12.62
C VAL A 210 -6.10 -6.73 11.67
N MET A 211 -5.50 -6.74 10.47
CA MET A 211 -5.71 -7.78 9.48
C MET A 211 -4.59 -8.81 9.56
N CYS A 212 -4.94 -10.10 9.75
CA CYS A 212 -3.99 -11.20 9.65
C CYS A 212 -3.64 -11.51 8.18
N SER A 213 -2.41 -11.93 7.93
CA SER A 213 -1.83 -12.08 6.60
C SER A 213 -2.17 -13.40 5.90
N TYR A 214 -1.91 -13.45 4.57
CA TYR A 214 -2.11 -14.65 3.75
C TYR A 214 -1.12 -15.78 4.03
N ASN A 215 0.15 -15.44 4.28
CA ASN A 215 1.24 -16.40 4.46
C ASN A 215 1.07 -17.25 5.72
N ARG A 216 1.84 -18.33 5.79
CA ARG A 216 2.07 -19.03 7.05
C ARG A 216 3.17 -18.35 7.85
N ILE A 217 3.10 -18.46 9.16
CA ILE A 217 4.09 -17.96 10.12
C ILE A 217 4.56 -19.16 10.92
N ASN A 218 5.83 -19.54 10.79
CA ASN A 218 6.37 -20.74 11.42
C ASN A 218 5.45 -21.96 11.22
N ASN A 219 5.04 -22.17 9.96
CA ASN A 219 4.18 -23.26 9.45
C ASN A 219 2.68 -23.19 9.81
N SER A 220 2.20 -22.19 10.53
CA SER A 220 0.77 -21.97 10.78
C SER A 220 0.26 -20.77 10.01
N TYR A 221 -0.89 -20.87 9.31
CA TYR A 221 -1.48 -19.73 8.60
C TYR A 221 -1.65 -18.52 9.50
N GLY A 222 -1.35 -17.31 9.01
CA GLY A 222 -1.44 -16.07 9.78
C GLY A 222 -2.80 -15.91 10.46
N CYS A 223 -3.90 -16.21 9.75
CA CYS A 223 -5.26 -16.16 10.28
C CYS A 223 -5.69 -17.40 11.11
N GLN A 224 -4.74 -18.26 11.45
CA GLN A 224 -4.91 -19.43 12.31
C GLN A 224 -3.78 -19.55 13.35
N ASN A 225 -2.89 -18.55 13.40
CA ASN A 225 -1.71 -18.57 14.26
C ASN A 225 -2.03 -18.02 15.64
N SER A 226 -2.23 -18.90 16.62
CA SER A 226 -2.55 -18.51 18.00
C SER A 226 -1.41 -17.76 18.68
N LYS A 227 -0.13 -18.06 18.36
CA LYS A 227 1.00 -17.28 18.90
C LYS A 227 0.94 -15.83 18.40
N ALA A 228 0.69 -15.61 17.11
CA ALA A 228 0.65 -14.27 16.55
C ALA A 228 -0.57 -13.47 17.04
N MET A 229 -1.79 -14.05 16.99
CA MET A 229 -3.02 -13.32 17.30
C MET A 229 -3.34 -13.28 18.80
N ASN A 230 -3.32 -14.44 19.50
CA ASN A 230 -3.62 -14.48 20.93
C ASN A 230 -2.42 -14.12 21.79
N GLY A 231 -1.24 -14.68 21.47
CA GLY A 231 -0.03 -14.49 22.28
C GLY A 231 0.53 -13.08 22.14
N LEU A 232 1.02 -12.73 20.95
CA LEU A 232 1.69 -11.46 20.70
C LEU A 232 0.68 -10.30 20.66
N LEU A 233 -0.26 -10.30 19.69
CA LEU A 233 -1.15 -9.16 19.47
C LEU A 233 -2.09 -8.90 20.66
N LYS A 234 -2.93 -9.87 21.03
CA LYS A 234 -3.95 -9.69 22.08
C LYS A 234 -3.41 -9.80 23.50
N GLY A 235 -2.41 -10.67 23.71
CA GLY A 235 -1.81 -10.91 25.02
C GLY A 235 -0.72 -9.90 25.36
N GLU A 236 0.38 -9.92 24.63
CA GLU A 236 1.57 -9.13 24.94
C GLU A 236 1.36 -7.63 24.63
N LEU A 237 0.87 -7.29 23.42
CA LEU A 237 0.62 -5.90 23.06
C LEU A 237 -0.68 -5.34 23.65
N GLY A 238 -1.56 -6.19 24.20
CA GLY A 238 -2.81 -5.75 24.83
C GLY A 238 -3.85 -5.22 23.84
N PHE A 239 -3.86 -5.68 22.58
CA PHE A 239 -4.80 -5.24 21.57
C PHE A 239 -6.25 -5.51 21.95
N GLN A 240 -7.08 -4.48 21.95
CA GLN A 240 -8.47 -4.53 22.39
C GLN A 240 -9.49 -4.57 21.26
N GLY A 241 -9.10 -4.18 20.04
CA GLY A 241 -9.94 -4.24 18.84
C GLY A 241 -10.17 -5.67 18.33
N PHE A 242 -10.64 -5.80 17.10
CA PHE A 242 -10.90 -7.09 16.46
C PHE A 242 -9.88 -7.42 15.37
N VAL A 243 -9.60 -8.72 15.22
CA VAL A 243 -8.76 -9.23 14.11
C VAL A 243 -9.66 -9.64 12.96
N VAL A 244 -9.41 -9.08 11.77
CA VAL A 244 -10.09 -9.47 10.53
C VAL A 244 -9.13 -10.29 9.65
N SER A 245 -9.64 -11.25 8.89
CA SER A 245 -8.83 -11.98 7.89
C SER A 245 -8.54 -11.09 6.69
N ASP A 246 -7.39 -11.30 6.05
CA ASP A 246 -7.23 -10.90 4.66
C ASP A 246 -8.26 -11.66 3.78
N TRP A 247 -8.50 -11.17 2.54
CA TRP A 247 -9.60 -11.64 1.68
C TRP A 247 -9.42 -13.10 1.25
N GLY A 248 -10.18 -14.00 1.90
CA GLY A 248 -10.05 -15.44 1.69
C GLY A 248 -8.89 -16.11 2.46
N ALA A 249 -8.25 -15.43 3.39
CA ALA A 249 -7.13 -15.97 4.17
C ALA A 249 -7.54 -16.89 5.32
N GLN A 250 -8.83 -17.13 5.51
CA GLN A 250 -9.33 -18.13 6.45
C GLN A 250 -9.22 -19.53 5.85
N HIS A 251 -8.52 -20.44 6.53
CA HIS A 251 -8.32 -21.82 6.05
C HIS A 251 -8.97 -22.90 6.93
N THR A 252 -9.51 -22.52 8.11
CA THR A 252 -10.20 -23.44 9.03
C THR A 252 -11.38 -22.76 9.73
N GLY A 253 -12.28 -23.54 10.31
CA GLY A 253 -13.46 -23.04 11.02
C GLY A 253 -13.15 -22.70 12.49
N ILE A 254 -13.37 -23.69 13.38
CA ILE A 254 -13.23 -23.53 14.84
C ILE A 254 -11.79 -23.18 15.22
N ALA A 255 -10.79 -23.80 14.57
CA ALA A 255 -9.39 -23.53 14.87
C ALA A 255 -8.99 -22.08 14.61
N SER A 256 -9.47 -21.43 13.56
CA SER A 256 -9.23 -20.00 13.32
C SER A 256 -9.88 -19.12 14.40
N ALA A 257 -11.13 -19.43 14.79
CA ALA A 257 -11.80 -18.71 15.87
C ALA A 257 -11.05 -18.88 17.21
N ALA A 258 -10.67 -20.09 17.56
CA ALA A 258 -9.91 -20.38 18.79
C ALA A 258 -8.52 -19.72 18.77
N ALA A 259 -7.88 -19.63 17.60
CA ALA A 259 -6.57 -18.98 17.44
C ALA A 259 -6.59 -17.45 17.53
N GLY A 260 -7.77 -16.82 17.53
CA GLY A 260 -7.89 -15.37 17.74
C GLY A 260 -8.48 -14.57 16.59
N LEU A 261 -8.86 -15.20 15.47
CA LEU A 261 -9.58 -14.52 14.38
C LEU A 261 -10.99 -14.13 14.85
N ASP A 262 -11.38 -12.87 14.65
CA ASP A 262 -12.66 -12.34 15.11
C ASP A 262 -13.65 -12.13 13.95
N MET A 263 -13.16 -11.83 12.74
CA MET A 263 -13.98 -11.59 11.55
C MET A 263 -13.31 -12.18 10.31
N ALA A 264 -14.06 -12.90 9.49
CA ALA A 264 -13.59 -13.49 8.24
C ALA A 264 -14.18 -12.77 7.02
N MET A 265 -13.34 -12.33 6.07
CA MET A 265 -13.70 -11.58 4.87
C MET A 265 -13.15 -12.25 3.59
N PRO A 266 -13.77 -12.02 2.41
CA PRO A 266 -15.02 -11.27 2.15
C PRO A 266 -16.27 -12.07 2.49
N SER A 267 -16.13 -13.37 2.70
CA SER A 267 -17.15 -14.33 3.12
C SER A 267 -16.48 -15.50 3.86
N SER A 268 -17.23 -16.39 4.42
CA SER A 268 -16.67 -17.56 5.09
C SER A 268 -17.54 -18.80 4.91
N SER A 269 -17.09 -19.74 4.08
CA SER A 269 -17.69 -21.06 4.00
C SER A 269 -17.53 -21.88 5.29
N TYR A 270 -16.64 -21.49 6.18
CA TYR A 270 -16.39 -22.14 7.45
C TYR A 270 -17.29 -21.65 8.59
N TRP A 271 -17.81 -20.42 8.52
CA TRP A 271 -18.59 -19.80 9.59
C TRP A 271 -20.02 -19.47 9.21
N GLU A 272 -20.37 -19.59 7.94
CA GLU A 272 -21.73 -19.39 7.45
C GLU A 272 -22.74 -20.37 8.08
N ASN A 273 -24.03 -20.09 7.92
CA ASN A 273 -25.13 -20.93 8.37
C ASN A 273 -25.13 -21.26 9.87
N GLY A 274 -24.51 -20.42 10.69
CA GLY A 274 -24.50 -20.59 12.16
C GLY A 274 -23.52 -21.65 12.65
N THR A 275 -22.46 -21.93 11.91
CA THR A 275 -21.46 -22.95 12.25
C THR A 275 -20.80 -22.71 13.61
N LEU A 276 -20.43 -21.45 13.96
CA LEU A 276 -19.87 -21.14 15.28
C LEU A 276 -20.93 -21.29 16.39
N ALA A 277 -22.19 -20.94 16.13
CA ALA A 277 -23.26 -21.15 17.10
C ALA A 277 -23.50 -22.65 17.36
N LEU A 278 -23.37 -23.50 16.33
CA LEU A 278 -23.39 -24.96 16.51
C LEU A 278 -22.17 -25.46 17.28
N ALA A 279 -20.99 -24.87 17.05
CA ALA A 279 -19.78 -25.20 17.80
C ALA A 279 -19.87 -24.84 19.29
N VAL A 280 -20.54 -23.74 19.61
CA VAL A 280 -20.87 -23.40 21.00
C VAL A 280 -21.83 -24.41 21.60
N LYS A 281 -22.91 -24.78 20.87
CA LYS A 281 -23.92 -25.71 21.34
C LYS A 281 -23.35 -27.13 21.63
N ASN A 282 -22.34 -27.57 20.85
CA ASN A 282 -21.70 -28.87 21.02
C ASN A 282 -20.39 -28.80 21.82
N GLU A 283 -20.12 -27.68 22.45
CA GLU A 283 -18.96 -27.41 23.33
C GLU A 283 -17.58 -27.51 22.63
N SER A 284 -17.52 -27.52 21.29
CA SER A 284 -16.25 -27.49 20.54
C SER A 284 -15.64 -26.08 20.42
N LEU A 285 -16.43 -25.05 20.73
CA LEU A 285 -15.96 -23.66 20.93
C LEU A 285 -16.57 -23.13 22.25
N PRO A 286 -15.78 -22.57 23.16
CA PRO A 286 -16.33 -21.92 24.36
C PRO A 286 -17.26 -20.76 23.98
N SER A 287 -18.42 -20.63 24.64
CA SER A 287 -19.35 -19.51 24.42
C SER A 287 -18.68 -18.16 24.65
N THR A 288 -17.80 -18.10 25.67
CA THR A 288 -16.99 -16.89 25.98
C THR A 288 -16.15 -16.43 24.80
N ARG A 289 -15.69 -17.35 23.91
CA ARG A 289 -14.94 -16.96 22.72
C ARG A 289 -15.81 -16.29 21.66
N LEU A 290 -17.02 -16.81 21.41
CA LEU A 290 -17.95 -16.19 20.49
C LEU A 290 -18.44 -14.82 21.03
N ASP A 291 -18.61 -14.72 22.34
CA ASP A 291 -18.94 -13.46 23.03
C ASP A 291 -17.79 -12.43 22.90
N ASP A 292 -16.52 -12.86 23.05
CA ASP A 292 -15.35 -11.99 22.89
C ASP A 292 -15.24 -11.49 21.43
N MET A 293 -15.45 -12.36 20.41
CA MET A 293 -15.46 -11.97 19.00
C MET A 293 -16.49 -10.86 18.74
N ALA A 294 -17.74 -11.10 19.12
CA ALA A 294 -18.84 -10.15 18.94
C ALA A 294 -18.61 -8.85 19.72
N THR A 295 -18.11 -8.96 20.96
CA THR A 295 -17.87 -7.79 21.80
C THR A 295 -16.77 -6.90 21.22
N ARG A 296 -15.66 -7.46 20.72
CA ARG A 296 -14.58 -6.68 20.07
C ARG A 296 -15.07 -5.91 18.86
N ILE A 297 -15.85 -6.57 17.99
CA ILE A 297 -16.43 -5.95 16.79
C ILE A 297 -17.37 -4.80 17.18
N VAL A 298 -18.31 -5.04 18.08
CA VAL A 298 -19.30 -4.05 18.49
C VAL A 298 -18.67 -2.91 19.31
N ALA A 299 -17.68 -3.20 20.19
CA ALA A 299 -16.99 -2.17 20.94
C ALA A 299 -16.21 -1.21 20.02
N THR A 300 -15.56 -1.76 19.02
CA THR A 300 -14.81 -0.95 18.04
C THR A 300 -15.76 -0.07 17.22
N TRP A 301 -16.93 -0.59 16.84
CA TRP A 301 -17.97 0.17 16.16
C TRP A 301 -18.45 1.33 17.02
N TYR A 302 -18.80 1.11 18.29
CA TYR A 302 -19.19 2.18 19.22
C TYR A 302 -18.10 3.22 19.43
N LYS A 303 -16.82 2.79 19.42
CA LYS A 303 -15.73 3.70 19.72
C LYS A 303 -15.41 4.66 18.58
N TYR A 304 -15.43 4.18 17.33
CA TYR A 304 -14.85 4.92 16.19
C TYR A 304 -15.79 5.14 15.02
N ALA A 305 -16.80 4.30 14.82
CA ALA A 305 -17.49 4.28 13.53
C ALA A 305 -18.96 3.86 13.65
N GLU A 306 -19.70 4.49 14.56
CA GLU A 306 -21.16 4.32 14.72
C GLU A 306 -21.89 4.97 13.51
N ILE A 307 -21.98 4.22 12.39
CA ILE A 307 -22.65 4.62 11.16
C ILE A 307 -23.94 3.81 11.02
N GLU A 308 -25.08 4.49 10.93
CA GLU A 308 -26.41 3.86 10.85
C GLU A 308 -26.67 3.16 9.50
N ASN A 309 -26.12 3.71 8.42
CA ASN A 309 -26.31 3.18 7.05
C ASN A 309 -24.95 2.91 6.39
N PRO A 310 -24.31 1.76 6.68
CA PRO A 310 -23.01 1.41 6.13
C PRO A 310 -23.02 1.35 4.59
N GLY A 311 -22.03 1.98 3.96
CA GLY A 311 -21.86 2.00 2.50
C GLY A 311 -22.79 2.91 1.73
N HIS A 312 -23.54 3.81 2.38
CA HIS A 312 -24.55 4.67 1.74
C HIS A 312 -24.01 5.56 0.61
N GLY A 313 -22.73 5.88 0.61
CA GLY A 313 -22.06 6.68 -0.42
C GLY A 313 -21.28 5.88 -1.44
N LEU A 314 -21.32 4.55 -1.36
CA LEU A 314 -20.64 3.63 -2.29
C LEU A 314 -21.70 2.96 -3.17
N PRO A 315 -21.83 3.31 -4.46
CA PRO A 315 -22.79 2.68 -5.34
C PRO A 315 -22.42 1.22 -5.60
N TYR A 316 -23.42 0.35 -5.71
CA TYR A 316 -23.22 -1.05 -6.06
C TYR A 316 -22.56 -1.22 -7.44
N SER A 317 -22.96 -0.37 -8.39
CA SER A 317 -22.38 -0.33 -9.74
C SER A 317 -22.18 1.13 -10.15
N LEU A 318 -20.96 1.48 -10.46
CA LEU A 318 -20.60 2.79 -10.99
C LEU A 318 -20.99 2.97 -12.47
N LEU A 319 -21.24 1.87 -13.18
CA LEU A 319 -21.72 1.88 -14.57
C LEU A 319 -23.26 2.09 -14.67
N ALA A 320 -23.99 1.92 -13.57
CA ALA A 320 -25.42 2.20 -13.49
C ALA A 320 -25.67 3.64 -12.98
N PRO A 321 -26.83 4.24 -13.30
CA PRO A 321 -27.24 5.50 -12.70
C PRO A 321 -27.27 5.41 -11.17
N HIS A 322 -26.61 6.34 -10.47
CA HIS A 322 -26.53 6.39 -9.02
C HIS A 322 -26.41 7.83 -8.52
N ASN A 323 -26.65 8.04 -7.23
CA ASN A 323 -26.47 9.34 -6.60
C ASN A 323 -24.99 9.58 -6.30
N LEU A 324 -24.47 10.73 -6.72
CA LEU A 324 -23.10 11.15 -6.41
C LEU A 324 -23.00 11.59 -4.95
N THR A 325 -22.11 10.96 -4.21
CA THR A 325 -21.73 11.37 -2.85
C THR A 325 -20.34 11.98 -2.88
N ASP A 326 -20.23 13.31 -2.91
CA ASP A 326 -18.92 13.98 -2.86
C ASP A 326 -18.32 13.87 -1.47
N ALA A 327 -17.31 13.03 -1.34
CA ALA A 327 -16.61 12.80 -0.08
C ALA A 327 -15.42 13.75 0.13
N ARG A 328 -15.01 14.52 -0.89
CA ARG A 328 -13.85 15.41 -0.83
C ARG A 328 -14.13 16.63 0.06
N ASP A 329 -13.11 17.08 0.77
CA ASP A 329 -13.13 18.34 1.48
C ASP A 329 -12.21 19.33 0.77
N PRO A 330 -12.68 20.50 0.30
CA PRO A 330 -11.82 21.50 -0.30
C PRO A 330 -10.62 21.92 0.57
N LYS A 331 -10.73 21.79 1.89
CA LYS A 331 -9.64 22.08 2.83
C LYS A 331 -8.51 21.06 2.77
N SER A 332 -8.77 19.86 2.27
CA SER A 332 -7.75 18.82 2.12
C SER A 332 -6.72 19.13 1.03
N LYS A 333 -7.02 20.04 0.09
CA LYS A 333 -6.16 20.34 -1.07
C LYS A 333 -4.75 20.75 -0.69
N SER A 334 -4.59 21.57 0.35
CA SER A 334 -3.26 21.98 0.83
C SER A 334 -2.49 20.81 1.42
N THR A 335 -3.15 19.93 2.17
CA THR A 335 -2.53 18.73 2.75
C THR A 335 -2.16 17.71 1.66
N ILE A 336 -3.00 17.53 0.64
CA ILE A 336 -2.72 16.63 -0.50
C ILE A 336 -1.50 17.13 -1.28
N LEU A 337 -1.47 18.44 -1.62
CA LEU A 337 -0.35 19.04 -2.31
C LEU A 337 0.94 18.96 -1.48
N GLN A 338 0.89 19.33 -0.20
CA GLN A 338 2.08 19.29 0.67
C GLN A 338 2.58 17.86 0.86
N GLY A 339 1.65 16.88 0.98
CA GLY A 339 1.97 15.46 1.03
C GLY A 339 2.69 14.98 -0.23
N ALA A 340 2.28 15.47 -1.39
CA ALA A 340 2.95 15.18 -2.64
C ALA A 340 4.31 15.88 -2.76
N VAL A 341 4.47 17.10 -2.24
CA VAL A 341 5.76 17.86 -2.28
C VAL A 341 6.84 17.19 -1.42
N GLU A 342 6.53 16.89 -0.16
CA GLU A 342 7.55 16.49 0.83
C GLU A 342 8.12 15.07 0.62
N GLY A 343 7.46 14.22 -0.15
CA GLY A 343 7.96 12.90 -0.48
C GLY A 343 8.92 12.85 -1.69
N HIS A 344 9.16 13.97 -2.37
CA HIS A 344 10.18 14.07 -3.42
C HIS A 344 11.58 14.11 -2.82
N VAL A 345 12.47 13.21 -3.27
CA VAL A 345 13.85 13.12 -2.76
C VAL A 345 14.83 13.51 -3.85
N LEU A 346 15.51 14.64 -3.66
CA LEU A 346 16.60 15.07 -4.53
C LEU A 346 17.87 14.31 -4.16
N VAL A 347 18.43 13.50 -5.06
CA VAL A 347 19.61 12.65 -4.78
C VAL A 347 20.86 13.08 -5.54
N LYS A 348 20.72 13.84 -6.61
CA LYS A 348 21.83 14.48 -7.33
C LYS A 348 21.44 15.89 -7.72
N ASN A 349 22.35 16.87 -7.53
CA ASN A 349 22.21 18.25 -8.00
C ASN A 349 23.60 18.86 -8.18
N THR A 350 24.15 18.73 -9.37
CA THR A 350 25.46 19.29 -9.72
C THR A 350 25.30 20.60 -10.47
N ASN A 351 26.29 21.48 -10.37
CA ASN A 351 26.33 22.77 -11.05
C ASN A 351 25.14 23.70 -10.75
N ASN A 352 24.46 23.49 -9.61
CA ASN A 352 23.22 24.22 -9.28
C ASN A 352 22.15 24.11 -10.38
N ALA A 353 22.02 22.94 -10.99
CA ALA A 353 21.05 22.67 -12.05
C ALA A 353 19.60 22.88 -11.58
N LEU A 354 19.32 22.56 -10.32
CA LEU A 354 18.09 22.90 -9.63
C LEU A 354 18.36 23.87 -8.48
N PRO A 355 17.45 24.80 -8.16
CA PRO A 355 16.15 25.00 -8.81
C PRO A 355 16.27 25.66 -10.19
N LEU A 356 15.32 25.36 -11.08
CA LEU A 356 15.17 26.01 -12.38
C LEU A 356 14.92 27.51 -12.21
N LYS A 357 15.64 28.34 -12.98
CA LYS A 357 15.57 29.80 -12.89
C LYS A 357 15.00 30.38 -14.18
N LYS A 358 13.72 30.18 -14.44
CA LYS A 358 13.02 30.63 -15.65
C LYS A 358 13.80 30.32 -16.93
N PRO A 359 13.97 29.04 -17.27
CA PRO A 359 14.65 28.65 -18.50
C PRO A 359 13.91 29.21 -19.71
N GLN A 360 14.64 29.61 -20.74
CA GLN A 360 14.05 30.08 -21.98
C GLN A 360 13.51 28.92 -22.81
N PHE A 361 14.19 27.75 -22.76
CA PHE A 361 13.85 26.58 -23.53
C PHE A 361 14.04 25.29 -22.71
N LEU A 362 12.96 24.55 -22.49
CA LEU A 362 12.98 23.20 -21.89
C LEU A 362 12.60 22.14 -22.91
N SER A 363 13.32 21.02 -22.90
CA SER A 363 12.94 19.81 -23.61
C SER A 363 12.52 18.72 -22.62
N LEU A 364 11.33 18.15 -22.82
CA LEU A 364 10.72 17.17 -21.92
C LEU A 364 10.60 15.81 -22.63
N PHE A 365 11.08 14.76 -22.00
CA PHE A 365 11.14 13.43 -22.58
C PHE A 365 10.60 12.37 -21.62
N GLY A 366 10.23 11.23 -22.18
CA GLY A 366 9.88 10.05 -21.41
C GLY A 366 8.40 9.88 -21.14
N TYR A 367 8.04 8.62 -21.11
CA TYR A 367 6.66 8.12 -21.11
C TYR A 367 5.86 8.45 -19.85
N ASP A 368 6.55 8.78 -18.76
CA ASP A 368 5.93 9.08 -17.46
C ASP A 368 5.54 10.57 -17.30
N ALA A 369 5.73 11.39 -18.34
CA ALA A 369 5.40 12.81 -18.29
C ALA A 369 3.89 13.12 -18.34
N VAL A 370 3.07 12.22 -18.88
CA VAL A 370 1.66 12.44 -19.21
C VAL A 370 0.74 11.54 -18.42
N ALA A 371 -0.49 12.00 -18.16
CA ALA A 371 -1.52 11.14 -17.60
C ALA A 371 -1.93 10.06 -18.61
N ALA A 372 -2.46 8.94 -18.09
CA ALA A 372 -3.05 7.91 -18.93
C ALA A 372 -4.10 8.50 -19.89
N ALA A 373 -4.21 7.91 -21.08
CA ALA A 373 -5.14 8.38 -22.11
C ALA A 373 -6.61 8.35 -21.65
N ARG A 374 -6.92 7.57 -20.63
CA ARG A 374 -8.24 7.48 -20.01
C ARG A 374 -8.16 7.25 -18.52
N ASN A 375 -9.06 7.86 -17.78
CA ASN A 375 -9.28 7.68 -16.34
C ASN A 375 -10.76 7.32 -16.13
N THR A 376 -11.18 6.17 -16.64
CA THR A 376 -12.56 5.67 -16.58
C THR A 376 -12.56 4.22 -16.17
N MET A 377 -13.66 3.76 -15.54
CA MET A 377 -13.88 2.34 -15.33
C MET A 377 -14.07 1.61 -16.65
N ASP A 378 -13.74 0.33 -16.63
CA ASP A 378 -14.14 -0.63 -17.65
C ASP A 378 -15.03 -1.74 -17.03
N ASP A 379 -15.53 -2.63 -17.88
CA ASP A 379 -16.42 -3.72 -17.47
C ASP A 379 -15.77 -4.71 -16.49
N LEU A 380 -14.45 -4.73 -16.40
CA LEU A 380 -13.70 -5.64 -15.54
C LEU A 380 -13.26 -4.98 -14.22
N ASP A 381 -13.35 -3.65 -14.11
CA ASP A 381 -12.89 -2.86 -12.96
C ASP A 381 -11.42 -3.12 -12.56
N TRP A 382 -10.59 -3.48 -13.57
CA TRP A 382 -9.17 -3.84 -13.39
C TRP A 382 -8.26 -2.92 -14.20
N ASN A 383 -8.40 -1.62 -13.98
CA ASN A 383 -7.61 -0.58 -14.65
C ASN A 383 -7.00 0.40 -13.65
N MET A 384 -6.32 1.43 -14.13
CA MET A 384 -5.72 2.46 -13.28
C MET A 384 -6.74 3.16 -12.40
N TRP A 385 -7.98 3.30 -12.86
CA TRP A 385 -9.02 4.00 -12.12
C TRP A 385 -9.36 3.32 -10.78
N SER A 386 -9.44 1.99 -10.74
CA SER A 386 -9.84 1.24 -9.54
C SER A 386 -8.71 0.45 -8.88
N MET A 387 -7.73 -0.01 -9.66
CA MET A 387 -6.69 -0.93 -9.21
C MET A 387 -5.27 -0.41 -9.43
N GLY A 388 -5.10 0.83 -9.92
CA GLY A 388 -3.78 1.37 -10.21
C GLY A 388 -3.09 0.73 -11.42
N TYR A 389 -3.84 0.08 -12.30
CA TYR A 389 -3.30 -0.52 -13.51
C TYR A 389 -3.60 0.34 -14.74
N ASP A 390 -2.57 0.64 -15.50
CA ASP A 390 -2.68 1.32 -16.77
C ASP A 390 -2.71 0.31 -17.93
N ASN A 391 -3.39 0.66 -19.02
CA ASN A 391 -3.38 -0.15 -20.25
C ASN A 391 -2.00 -0.20 -20.94
N SER A 392 -1.07 0.61 -20.49
CA SER A 392 0.30 0.67 -20.99
C SER A 392 1.30 -0.15 -20.16
N LEU A 393 0.84 -0.94 -19.18
CA LEU A 393 1.72 -1.88 -18.48
C LEU A 393 2.33 -2.88 -19.45
N THR A 394 3.62 -3.12 -19.29
CA THR A 394 4.38 -4.03 -20.16
C THR A 394 5.17 -5.05 -19.34
N TYR A 395 5.29 -6.25 -19.91
CA TYR A 395 6.21 -7.25 -19.38
C TYR A 395 7.67 -6.87 -19.67
N PRO A 396 8.65 -7.50 -18.98
CA PRO A 396 10.07 -7.27 -19.24
C PRO A 396 10.51 -7.50 -20.70
N ASN A 397 9.77 -8.32 -21.44
CA ASN A 397 10.01 -8.57 -22.87
C ASN A 397 9.39 -7.50 -23.80
N GLY A 398 8.79 -6.45 -23.24
CA GLY A 398 8.15 -5.36 -23.99
C GLY A 398 6.74 -5.67 -24.49
N SER A 399 6.16 -6.85 -24.23
CA SER A 399 4.78 -7.13 -24.61
C SER A 399 3.79 -6.43 -23.69
N ALA A 400 2.69 -5.91 -24.27
CA ALA A 400 1.61 -5.31 -23.49
C ALA A 400 0.87 -6.36 -22.64
N VAL A 401 0.39 -5.94 -21.47
CA VAL A 401 -0.43 -6.74 -20.58
C VAL A 401 -1.88 -6.30 -20.72
N ASP A 402 -2.79 -7.24 -20.91
CA ASP A 402 -4.22 -6.96 -20.91
C ASP A 402 -4.85 -7.13 -19.51
N ALA A 403 -6.04 -6.55 -19.30
CA ALA A 403 -6.73 -6.58 -18.02
C ALA A 403 -7.07 -8.01 -17.54
N MET A 404 -7.38 -8.93 -18.46
CA MET A 404 -7.64 -10.33 -18.12
C MET A 404 -6.38 -11.04 -17.62
N MET A 405 -5.24 -10.75 -18.25
CA MET A 405 -3.95 -11.29 -17.81
C MET A 405 -3.54 -10.72 -16.45
N LEU A 406 -3.73 -9.41 -16.20
CA LEU A 406 -3.50 -8.80 -14.89
C LEU A 406 -4.34 -9.47 -13.80
N LYS A 407 -5.62 -9.68 -14.07
CA LYS A 407 -6.52 -10.39 -13.16
C LYS A 407 -6.04 -11.82 -12.89
N TYR A 408 -5.60 -12.53 -13.92
CA TYR A 408 -5.05 -13.88 -13.77
C TYR A 408 -3.79 -13.88 -12.91
N ILE A 409 -2.84 -12.99 -13.16
CA ILE A 409 -1.60 -12.86 -12.36
C ILE A 409 -1.95 -12.56 -10.91
N PHE A 410 -2.81 -11.56 -10.66
CA PHE A 410 -3.23 -11.16 -9.33
C PHE A 410 -3.86 -12.31 -8.53
N LEU A 411 -4.76 -13.07 -9.16
CA LEU A 411 -5.46 -14.19 -8.51
C LEU A 411 -4.60 -15.46 -8.43
N SER A 412 -3.58 -15.60 -9.29
CA SER A 412 -2.68 -16.76 -9.34
C SER A 412 -1.30 -16.50 -8.75
N SER A 413 -1.21 -15.63 -7.75
CA SER A 413 0.06 -15.28 -7.06
C SER A 413 0.90 -16.48 -6.56
N ALA A 414 0.41 -17.69 -6.81
CA ALA A 414 1.11 -18.95 -6.61
C ALA A 414 2.01 -19.38 -7.80
N ASN A 415 2.02 -18.68 -8.94
CA ASN A 415 2.88 -19.06 -10.05
C ASN A 415 4.24 -18.35 -9.95
N PRO A 416 5.30 -19.05 -9.56
CA PRO A 416 6.62 -18.45 -9.33
C PRO A 416 7.32 -17.94 -10.60
N SER A 417 6.81 -18.26 -11.78
CA SER A 417 7.36 -17.81 -13.06
C SER A 417 6.68 -16.55 -13.61
N ALA A 418 5.61 -16.06 -12.97
CA ALA A 418 4.88 -14.90 -13.43
C ALA A 418 5.35 -13.64 -12.67
N PHE A 419 6.47 -13.08 -13.09
CA PHE A 419 6.73 -11.67 -12.79
C PHE A 419 5.73 -10.83 -13.56
N GLY A 420 5.10 -9.90 -12.88
CA GLY A 420 4.23 -8.94 -13.52
C GLY A 420 5.01 -7.81 -14.21
N PRO A 421 4.29 -6.86 -14.81
CA PRO A 421 4.91 -5.72 -15.47
C PRO A 421 5.69 -4.86 -14.46
N GLY A 422 6.84 -4.33 -14.88
CA GLY A 422 7.71 -3.47 -14.07
C GLY A 422 7.69 -2.00 -14.47
N VAL A 423 7.07 -1.65 -15.60
CA VAL A 423 6.93 -0.27 -16.09
C VAL A 423 5.53 -0.03 -16.63
N ALA A 424 5.07 1.22 -16.53
CA ALA A 424 3.84 1.71 -17.15
C ALA A 424 4.22 2.70 -18.24
N LEU A 425 4.33 2.23 -19.49
CA LEU A 425 4.61 3.09 -20.64
C LEU A 425 3.41 3.97 -20.97
N ASN A 426 3.65 5.19 -21.43
CA ASN A 426 2.64 6.20 -21.83
C ASN A 426 1.74 6.72 -20.68
N ALA A 427 2.16 6.56 -19.43
CA ALA A 427 1.42 7.11 -18.30
C ALA A 427 2.31 7.43 -17.10
N THR A 428 2.01 8.54 -16.42
CA THR A 428 2.59 8.84 -15.11
C THR A 428 2.03 7.92 -14.04
N THR A 429 2.88 7.44 -13.15
CA THR A 429 2.51 6.56 -12.05
C THR A 429 2.28 7.36 -10.78
N ILE A 430 1.03 7.40 -10.30
CA ILE A 430 0.64 8.14 -9.09
C ILE A 430 0.41 7.24 -7.87
N THR A 431 0.21 5.95 -8.10
CA THR A 431 -0.03 4.90 -7.09
C THR A 431 0.53 3.58 -7.59
N GLY A 432 0.79 2.63 -6.71
CA GLY A 432 1.02 1.24 -7.10
C GLY A 432 -0.28 0.52 -7.41
N GLY A 433 -0.20 -0.74 -7.84
CA GLY A 433 -1.35 -1.54 -8.26
C GLY A 433 -1.89 -2.48 -7.19
N GLY A 434 -3.12 -2.94 -7.39
CA GLY A 434 -3.80 -3.87 -6.50
C GLY A 434 -4.76 -3.20 -5.53
N SER A 435 -5.10 -3.89 -4.44
CA SER A 435 -6.04 -3.39 -3.42
C SER A 435 -5.54 -2.13 -2.70
N GLY A 436 -4.22 -1.91 -2.67
CA GLY A 436 -3.60 -0.71 -2.12
C GLY A 436 -3.76 0.55 -2.96
N ALA A 437 -4.19 0.45 -4.22
CA ALA A 437 -4.38 1.59 -5.11
C ALA A 437 -5.47 2.53 -4.60
N SER A 438 -5.40 3.79 -5.03
CA SER A 438 -6.43 4.80 -4.78
C SER A 438 -7.06 5.28 -6.08
N THR A 439 -8.29 5.75 -6.00
CA THR A 439 -9.01 6.35 -7.14
C THR A 439 -8.81 7.86 -7.11
N ALA A 440 -8.37 8.43 -8.23
CA ALA A 440 -8.16 9.85 -8.37
C ALA A 440 -9.32 10.54 -9.08
N SER A 441 -9.82 11.65 -8.50
CA SER A 441 -10.81 12.52 -9.18
C SER A 441 -10.22 13.26 -10.38
N TYR A 442 -8.92 13.49 -10.37
CA TYR A 442 -8.11 14.06 -11.46
C TYR A 442 -6.66 13.65 -11.27
N ILE A 443 -5.89 13.71 -12.34
CA ILE A 443 -4.45 13.46 -12.30
C ILE A 443 -3.75 14.70 -12.87
N ASP A 444 -3.01 15.41 -12.02
CA ASP A 444 -2.14 16.49 -12.47
C ASP A 444 -0.77 15.90 -12.81
N ALA A 445 -0.59 15.49 -14.08
CA ALA A 445 0.64 14.88 -14.55
C ALA A 445 1.78 15.92 -14.69
N PRO A 446 3.06 15.51 -14.67
CA PRO A 446 4.19 16.40 -14.84
C PRO A 446 4.05 17.36 -16.01
N PHE A 447 3.73 16.87 -17.20
CA PHE A 447 3.59 17.72 -18.40
C PHE A 447 2.53 18.82 -18.24
N ASN A 448 1.38 18.51 -17.62
CA ASN A 448 0.34 19.51 -17.38
C ASN A 448 0.84 20.66 -16.49
N ALA A 449 1.60 20.32 -15.45
CA ALA A 449 2.15 21.32 -14.55
C ALA A 449 3.28 22.15 -15.19
N PHE A 450 4.16 21.51 -15.96
CA PHE A 450 5.19 22.21 -16.73
C PHE A 450 4.62 23.15 -17.80
N GLN A 451 3.53 22.77 -18.48
CA GLN A 451 2.86 23.67 -19.43
C GLN A 451 2.33 24.94 -18.75
N ARG A 452 1.71 24.81 -17.58
CA ARG A 452 1.24 25.99 -16.82
C ARG A 452 2.40 26.87 -16.39
N GLN A 453 3.47 26.27 -15.85
CA GLN A 453 4.65 27.01 -15.42
C GLN A 453 5.36 27.69 -16.60
N ALA A 454 5.46 27.01 -17.74
CA ALA A 454 6.07 27.57 -18.94
C ALA A 454 5.28 28.77 -19.50
N TYR A 455 3.94 28.73 -19.42
CA TYR A 455 3.10 29.87 -19.75
C TYR A 455 3.39 31.07 -18.84
N ASP A 456 3.52 30.84 -17.53
CA ASP A 456 3.77 31.91 -16.55
C ASP A 456 5.18 32.52 -16.69
N ASP A 457 6.15 31.76 -17.18
CA ASP A 457 7.56 32.15 -17.31
C ASP A 457 7.99 32.54 -18.72
N ASP A 458 7.10 32.44 -19.72
CA ASP A 458 7.41 32.60 -21.16
C ASP A 458 8.46 31.59 -21.67
N THR A 459 8.50 30.38 -21.07
CA THR A 459 9.40 29.30 -21.46
C THR A 459 8.89 28.57 -22.71
N PHE A 460 9.75 28.37 -23.70
CA PHE A 460 9.44 27.49 -24.83
C PHE A 460 9.58 26.02 -24.43
N LEU A 461 8.58 25.19 -24.74
CA LEU A 461 8.62 23.74 -24.48
C LEU A 461 8.70 22.95 -25.79
N ALA A 462 9.67 22.02 -25.86
CA ALA A 462 9.67 20.90 -26.79
C ALA A 462 9.46 19.60 -26.02
N TRP A 463 8.87 18.59 -26.65
CA TRP A 463 8.68 17.31 -26.00
C TRP A 463 8.58 16.14 -26.97
N ASP A 464 9.03 14.96 -26.50
CA ASP A 464 8.80 13.66 -27.12
C ASP A 464 8.63 12.61 -26.01
N PHE A 465 7.41 12.12 -25.85
CA PHE A 465 7.06 11.14 -24.82
C PHE A 465 6.97 9.70 -25.33
N ALA A 466 7.22 9.49 -26.62
CA ALA A 466 7.07 8.19 -27.27
C ALA A 466 8.40 7.52 -27.61
N SER A 467 9.42 8.30 -27.96
CA SER A 467 10.68 7.76 -28.47
C SER A 467 11.63 7.37 -27.34
N GLN A 468 12.24 6.19 -27.45
CA GLN A 468 13.37 5.80 -26.60
C GLN A 468 14.67 6.53 -26.99
N ASN A 469 14.78 7.01 -28.23
CA ASN A 469 15.90 7.80 -28.73
C ASN A 469 15.40 9.10 -29.37
N PRO A 470 14.92 10.06 -28.54
CA PRO A 470 14.38 11.31 -29.05
C PRO A 470 15.49 12.21 -29.60
N LEU A 471 15.09 13.10 -30.51
CA LEU A 471 15.97 14.19 -30.96
C LEU A 471 15.91 15.34 -29.94
N VAL A 472 17.07 15.78 -29.48
CA VAL A 472 17.20 16.88 -28.55
C VAL A 472 17.55 18.17 -29.30
N ASN A 473 16.82 19.25 -29.03
CA ASN A 473 17.20 20.56 -29.55
C ASN A 473 18.45 21.08 -28.81
N PRO A 474 19.56 21.37 -29.50
CA PRO A 474 20.81 21.80 -28.86
C PRO A 474 20.72 23.15 -28.16
N ALA A 475 19.64 23.93 -28.38
CA ALA A 475 19.39 25.20 -27.70
C ALA A 475 18.63 25.03 -26.37
N SER A 476 18.34 23.81 -25.95
CA SER A 476 17.64 23.56 -24.67
C SER A 476 18.53 23.94 -23.49
N ASP A 477 18.01 24.78 -22.59
CA ASP A 477 18.68 25.12 -21.32
C ASP A 477 18.77 23.90 -20.40
N ALA A 478 17.76 23.04 -20.46
CA ALA A 478 17.73 21.77 -19.75
C ALA A 478 16.81 20.76 -20.45
N CYS A 479 17.14 19.48 -20.23
CA CYS A 479 16.34 18.34 -20.69
C CYS A 479 15.86 17.55 -19.48
N ILE A 480 14.56 17.28 -19.38
CA ILE A 480 14.00 16.55 -18.26
C ILE A 480 13.44 15.23 -18.78
N VAL A 481 13.88 14.12 -18.20
CA VAL A 481 13.45 12.76 -18.55
C VAL A 481 12.59 12.20 -17.43
N PHE A 482 11.37 11.80 -17.78
CA PHE A 482 10.40 11.21 -16.86
C PHE A 482 10.29 9.71 -17.10
N ILE A 483 10.63 8.93 -16.08
CA ILE A 483 10.57 7.47 -16.09
C ILE A 483 9.82 6.98 -14.86
N ASN A 484 9.33 5.72 -14.91
CA ASN A 484 8.69 5.12 -13.76
C ASN A 484 9.13 3.67 -13.50
N GLU A 485 8.72 3.18 -12.35
CA GLU A 485 8.67 1.77 -12.02
C GLU A 485 7.36 1.43 -11.36
N GLN A 486 6.68 0.45 -11.94
CA GLN A 486 5.42 -0.09 -11.44
C GLN A 486 5.68 -1.23 -10.46
N SER A 487 4.90 -1.29 -9.40
CA SER A 487 4.83 -2.41 -8.47
C SER A 487 3.39 -2.65 -8.04
N SER A 488 3.05 -3.87 -7.71
CA SER A 488 1.66 -4.23 -7.43
C SER A 488 1.53 -5.38 -6.45
N GLU A 489 0.43 -5.38 -5.74
CA GLU A 489 -0.12 -6.60 -5.14
C GLU A 489 -0.31 -7.68 -6.22
N GLY A 490 -0.03 -8.94 -5.85
CA GLY A 490 -0.20 -10.12 -6.71
C GLY A 490 1.07 -10.61 -7.41
N TRP A 491 2.11 -9.78 -7.52
CA TRP A 491 3.42 -10.19 -8.07
C TRP A 491 4.58 -9.38 -7.49
N ASP A 492 5.77 -9.98 -7.49
CA ASP A 492 7.01 -9.28 -7.14
C ASP A 492 7.64 -8.65 -8.39
N ARG A 493 8.47 -7.63 -8.18
CA ARG A 493 9.07 -6.84 -9.26
C ARG A 493 10.07 -7.67 -10.07
N PRO A 494 10.07 -7.58 -11.41
CA PRO A 494 10.97 -8.36 -12.26
C PRO A 494 12.43 -7.88 -12.21
N TYR A 495 12.66 -6.61 -11.86
CA TYR A 495 13.98 -5.95 -11.79
C TYR A 495 13.93 -4.73 -10.87
N LEU A 496 15.10 -4.21 -10.50
CA LEU A 496 15.29 -2.92 -9.83
C LEU A 496 15.87 -1.85 -10.77
N ALA A 497 16.13 -2.18 -12.03
CA ALA A 497 16.56 -1.28 -13.08
C ALA A 497 16.01 -1.76 -14.43
N ASP A 498 15.32 -0.89 -15.13
CA ASP A 498 14.68 -1.19 -16.40
C ASP A 498 15.55 -0.77 -17.58
N PRO A 499 15.91 -1.71 -18.51
CA PRO A 499 16.76 -1.40 -19.65
C PRO A 499 16.17 -0.35 -20.61
N TYR A 500 14.84 -0.31 -20.76
CA TYR A 500 14.20 0.66 -21.65
C TYR A 500 14.40 2.08 -21.14
N SER A 501 14.08 2.30 -19.87
CA SER A 501 14.23 3.60 -19.22
C SER A 501 15.68 4.05 -19.10
N ASP A 502 16.58 3.13 -18.75
CA ASP A 502 18.03 3.44 -18.68
C ASP A 502 18.58 3.87 -20.05
N THR A 503 18.18 3.20 -21.13
CA THR A 503 18.57 3.56 -22.50
C THR A 503 18.02 4.93 -22.89
N LEU A 504 16.77 5.25 -22.57
CA LEU A 504 16.17 6.56 -22.81
C LEU A 504 16.97 7.67 -22.11
N VAL A 505 17.30 7.49 -20.84
CA VAL A 505 18.09 8.45 -20.06
C VAL A 505 19.47 8.67 -20.70
N GLN A 506 20.15 7.60 -21.09
CA GLN A 506 21.47 7.67 -21.74
C GLN A 506 21.41 8.36 -23.10
N ASN A 507 20.39 8.09 -23.91
CA ASN A 507 20.21 8.71 -25.23
C ASN A 507 19.99 10.22 -25.13
N VAL A 508 19.18 10.67 -24.16
CA VAL A 508 19.00 12.12 -23.91
C VAL A 508 20.27 12.74 -23.38
N ALA A 509 20.93 12.13 -22.38
CA ALA A 509 22.15 12.65 -21.78
C ALA A 509 23.32 12.72 -22.78
N SER A 510 23.34 11.88 -23.81
CA SER A 510 24.34 11.95 -24.87
C SER A 510 24.22 13.20 -25.75
N GLN A 511 23.07 13.88 -25.75
CA GLN A 511 22.74 15.04 -26.59
C GLN A 511 22.50 16.32 -25.78
N CYS A 512 22.34 16.24 -24.46
CA CYS A 512 21.99 17.37 -23.58
C CYS A 512 22.89 17.35 -22.33
N SER A 513 23.75 18.36 -22.20
CA SER A 513 24.69 18.48 -21.08
C SER A 513 24.07 18.86 -19.74
N ASN A 514 22.80 19.22 -19.73
CA ASN A 514 22.01 19.52 -18.53
C ASN A 514 20.75 18.64 -18.49
N THR A 515 20.96 17.34 -18.31
CA THR A 515 19.89 16.35 -18.24
C THR A 515 19.47 16.11 -16.79
N MET A 516 18.19 16.23 -16.52
CA MET A 516 17.57 15.96 -15.23
C MET A 516 16.68 14.72 -15.35
N VAL A 517 16.67 13.86 -14.34
CA VAL A 517 15.85 12.63 -14.35
C VAL A 517 14.88 12.66 -13.18
N VAL A 518 13.60 12.45 -13.48
CA VAL A 518 12.51 12.30 -12.50
C VAL A 518 12.00 10.88 -12.57
N ILE A 519 11.94 10.20 -11.42
CA ILE A 519 11.59 8.79 -11.33
C ILE A 519 10.37 8.60 -10.42
N HIS A 520 9.21 8.27 -10.99
CA HIS A 520 8.08 7.79 -10.20
C HIS A 520 8.27 6.30 -9.91
N ASN A 521 8.75 5.98 -8.71
CA ASN A 521 9.18 4.64 -8.35
C ASN A 521 8.39 4.07 -7.17
N ALA A 522 7.94 2.85 -7.31
CA ALA A 522 7.22 2.11 -6.29
C ALA A 522 8.17 1.33 -5.34
N GLY A 523 9.28 1.93 -4.95
CA GLY A 523 10.30 1.34 -4.10
C GLY A 523 11.71 1.58 -4.64
N VAL A 524 12.64 0.69 -4.30
CA VAL A 524 14.04 0.82 -4.73
C VAL A 524 14.16 0.86 -6.25
N ARG A 525 14.94 1.81 -6.79
CA ARG A 525 15.33 1.93 -8.21
C ARG A 525 16.83 2.19 -8.32
N LEU A 526 17.53 1.30 -9.02
CA LEU A 526 18.98 1.45 -9.26
C LEU A 526 19.24 2.42 -10.41
N VAL A 527 20.27 3.22 -10.27
CA VAL A 527 20.62 4.30 -11.22
C VAL A 527 22.06 4.22 -11.73
N ASP A 528 22.82 3.22 -11.30
CA ASP A 528 24.27 3.12 -11.55
C ASP A 528 24.65 2.99 -13.02
N ARG A 529 23.74 2.59 -13.91
CA ARG A 529 23.98 2.53 -15.35
C ARG A 529 24.24 3.90 -16.00
N TRP A 530 23.82 5.00 -15.33
CA TRP A 530 23.92 6.34 -15.91
C TRP A 530 24.22 7.45 -14.91
N ILE A 531 24.13 7.23 -13.60
CA ILE A 531 24.26 8.29 -12.58
C ILE A 531 25.63 8.99 -12.59
N GLU A 532 26.69 8.29 -13.01
CA GLU A 532 28.04 8.85 -13.08
C GLU A 532 28.28 9.69 -14.36
N ASN A 533 27.32 9.77 -15.27
CA ASN A 533 27.43 10.63 -16.45
C ASN A 533 27.33 12.10 -16.01
N ASP A 534 28.35 12.91 -16.39
CA ASP A 534 28.45 14.33 -16.03
C ASP A 534 27.31 15.18 -16.61
N ASN A 535 26.72 14.75 -17.73
CA ASN A 535 25.58 15.39 -18.35
C ASN A 535 24.27 15.20 -17.58
N ILE A 536 24.22 14.24 -16.63
CA ILE A 536 23.11 14.07 -15.73
C ILE A 536 23.33 14.91 -14.48
N THR A 537 22.70 16.07 -14.45
CA THR A 537 22.97 17.12 -13.48
C THR A 537 22.07 17.07 -12.26
N ALA A 538 20.84 16.55 -12.39
CA ALA A 538 19.93 16.38 -11.27
C ALA A 538 19.12 15.08 -11.36
N VAL A 539 18.81 14.48 -10.21
CA VAL A 539 17.97 13.27 -10.11
C VAL A 539 17.03 13.39 -8.92
N ILE A 540 15.74 13.16 -9.17
CA ILE A 540 14.68 13.16 -8.17
C ILE A 540 14.00 11.80 -8.14
N TYR A 541 13.95 11.15 -6.97
CA TYR A 541 13.01 10.07 -6.69
C TYR A 541 11.68 10.70 -6.28
N ALA A 542 10.70 10.64 -7.19
CA ALA A 542 9.38 11.22 -6.99
C ALA A 542 8.38 10.28 -6.32
N HIS A 543 8.74 9.02 -6.17
CA HIS A 543 7.90 7.97 -5.60
C HIS A 543 6.47 7.97 -6.20
N LEU A 544 5.44 7.84 -5.34
CA LEU A 544 4.04 7.74 -5.74
C LEU A 544 3.23 8.85 -5.05
N PRO A 545 3.19 10.06 -5.65
CA PRO A 545 2.73 11.28 -4.98
C PRO A 545 1.20 11.46 -4.92
N GLY A 546 0.42 10.58 -5.58
CA GLY A 546 -1.02 10.77 -5.69
C GLY A 546 -1.41 11.77 -6.78
N GLN A 547 -2.62 12.33 -6.67
CA GLN A 547 -3.26 13.11 -7.75
C GLN A 547 -2.57 14.44 -8.10
N ASP A 548 -1.82 15.05 -7.17
CA ASP A 548 -1.14 16.35 -7.37
C ASP A 548 0.34 16.21 -7.82
N SER A 549 0.69 15.09 -8.45
CA SER A 549 2.04 14.70 -8.85
C SER A 549 2.81 15.81 -9.57
N GLY A 550 2.29 16.32 -10.68
CA GLY A 550 2.98 17.32 -11.50
C GLY A 550 3.11 18.68 -10.81
N ARG A 551 2.06 19.12 -10.13
CA ARG A 551 2.05 20.38 -9.37
C ARG A 551 3.11 20.35 -8.28
N ALA A 552 3.17 19.28 -7.50
CA ALA A 552 4.16 19.09 -6.44
C ALA A 552 5.59 19.08 -6.99
N LEU A 553 5.81 18.39 -8.11
CA LEU A 553 7.12 18.35 -8.76
C LEU A 553 7.59 19.73 -9.22
N VAL A 554 6.72 20.55 -9.81
CA VAL A 554 7.03 21.93 -10.22
C VAL A 554 7.35 22.81 -9.01
N GLU A 555 6.65 22.66 -7.88
CA GLU A 555 6.98 23.37 -6.64
C GLU A 555 8.44 23.12 -6.20
N VAL A 556 8.88 21.85 -6.31
CA VAL A 556 10.25 21.45 -5.97
C VAL A 556 11.25 21.92 -7.03
N MET A 557 11.01 21.60 -8.30
CA MET A 557 12.01 21.87 -9.36
C MET A 557 12.24 23.35 -9.64
N TYR A 558 11.23 24.20 -9.41
CA TYR A 558 11.37 25.65 -9.54
C TYR A 558 11.75 26.35 -8.22
N GLY A 559 12.00 25.57 -7.16
CA GLY A 559 12.46 26.12 -5.88
C GLY A 559 11.43 26.96 -5.13
N LYS A 560 10.14 26.81 -5.46
CA LYS A 560 9.06 27.40 -4.66
C LYS A 560 9.05 26.77 -3.27
N GLN A 561 9.38 25.47 -3.21
CA GLN A 561 9.69 24.75 -1.99
C GLN A 561 11.03 24.01 -2.14
N SER A 562 11.87 24.05 -1.10
CA SER A 562 13.11 23.27 -1.08
C SER A 562 12.81 21.81 -0.87
N PRO A 563 13.46 20.87 -1.61
CA PRO A 563 13.27 19.45 -1.36
C PRO A 563 13.68 19.11 0.08
N SER A 564 12.82 18.41 0.79
CA SER A 564 13.02 17.97 2.17
C SER A 564 12.96 16.44 2.34
N GLY A 565 12.55 15.74 1.30
CA GLY A 565 12.42 14.29 1.32
C GLY A 565 13.72 13.56 1.60
N ARG A 566 13.62 12.41 2.28
CA ARG A 566 14.71 11.51 2.61
C ARG A 566 14.33 10.09 2.22
N LEU A 567 15.27 9.33 1.64
CA LEU A 567 15.01 7.95 1.22
C LEU A 567 14.57 7.09 2.43
N PRO A 568 13.40 6.42 2.35
CA PRO A 568 12.94 5.53 3.40
C PRO A 568 13.47 4.09 3.25
N TYR A 569 14.45 3.89 2.38
CA TYR A 569 15.14 2.64 2.05
C TYR A 569 16.56 2.94 1.54
N THR A 570 17.39 1.89 1.44
CA THR A 570 18.76 1.97 0.90
C THR A 570 18.76 1.64 -0.59
N VAL A 571 19.48 2.41 -1.41
CA VAL A 571 19.67 2.17 -2.84
C VAL A 571 21.07 1.62 -3.10
N ALA A 572 21.16 0.37 -3.54
CA ALA A 572 22.41 -0.28 -3.90
C ALA A 572 23.01 0.27 -5.21
N LYS A 573 24.28 -0.07 -5.47
CA LYS A 573 24.92 0.13 -6.79
C LYS A 573 24.54 -0.98 -7.77
N ASN A 574 24.44 -2.21 -7.26
CA ASN A 574 24.11 -3.40 -8.04
C ASN A 574 22.97 -4.19 -7.36
N GLU A 575 22.17 -4.90 -8.12
CA GLU A 575 21.15 -5.80 -7.55
C GLU A 575 21.78 -6.86 -6.64
N SER A 576 22.96 -7.39 -6.99
CA SER A 576 23.69 -8.39 -6.20
C SER A 576 24.03 -7.93 -4.78
N ASP A 577 24.08 -6.63 -4.53
CA ASP A 577 24.40 -6.07 -3.22
C ASP A 577 23.32 -6.36 -2.16
N TYR A 578 22.09 -6.64 -2.60
CA TYR A 578 21.01 -7.11 -1.73
C TYR A 578 21.13 -8.57 -1.32
N GLY A 579 22.03 -9.35 -1.98
CA GLY A 579 22.26 -10.77 -1.66
C GLY A 579 20.98 -11.60 -1.75
N SER A 580 20.71 -12.40 -0.71
CA SER A 580 19.51 -13.24 -0.63
C SER A 580 18.20 -12.44 -0.49
N LEU A 581 18.27 -11.16 -0.16
CA LEU A 581 17.10 -10.28 0.00
C LEU A 581 16.70 -9.55 -1.29
N LEU A 582 17.35 -9.86 -2.42
CA LEU A 582 16.98 -9.30 -3.72
C LEU A 582 15.65 -9.87 -4.21
N ASN A 583 15.54 -11.19 -4.27
CA ASN A 583 14.45 -11.90 -4.92
C ASN A 583 13.52 -12.57 -3.89
N PRO A 584 12.23 -12.73 -4.24
CA PRO A 584 11.36 -13.61 -3.47
C PRO A 584 11.90 -15.04 -3.49
N VAL A 585 11.64 -15.79 -2.43
CA VAL A 585 12.03 -17.19 -2.35
C VAL A 585 11.10 -18.02 -3.21
N ILE A 586 11.67 -18.69 -4.21
CA ILE A 586 10.99 -19.62 -5.12
C ILE A 586 11.46 -21.03 -4.81
N GLN A 587 10.55 -21.90 -4.46
CA GLN A 587 10.87 -23.29 -4.11
C GLN A 587 11.12 -24.12 -5.36
N SER A 588 12.15 -24.97 -5.34
CA SER A 588 12.56 -25.80 -6.48
C SER A 588 12.52 -27.31 -6.23
N GLY A 589 12.29 -27.75 -5.01
CA GLY A 589 12.20 -29.17 -4.62
C GLY A 589 10.81 -29.77 -4.80
N THR A 590 10.69 -31.09 -4.95
CA THR A 590 9.40 -31.78 -5.15
C THR A 590 8.46 -31.65 -3.96
N ASP A 591 8.97 -31.66 -2.74
CA ASP A 591 8.15 -31.54 -1.52
C ASP A 591 7.94 -30.06 -1.14
N ASP A 592 8.91 -29.22 -1.42
CA ASP A 592 8.87 -27.78 -1.11
C ASP A 592 7.88 -27.01 -1.97
N ILE A 593 7.50 -27.53 -3.15
CA ILE A 593 6.46 -26.95 -4.01
C ILE A 593 5.10 -26.94 -3.29
N TYR A 594 4.81 -27.96 -2.48
CA TYR A 594 3.53 -28.07 -1.78
C TYR A 594 3.52 -27.29 -0.47
N TYR A 595 4.67 -27.12 0.18
CA TYR A 595 4.81 -26.48 1.49
C TYR A 595 5.96 -25.47 1.46
N PRO A 596 5.88 -24.39 0.68
CA PRO A 596 6.98 -23.44 0.52
C PRO A 596 7.46 -22.90 1.87
N GLN A 597 8.78 -22.79 2.01
CA GLN A 597 9.46 -22.32 3.23
C GLN A 597 10.36 -21.13 2.91
N ASP A 598 10.22 -20.05 3.65
CA ASP A 598 11.10 -18.88 3.59
C ASP A 598 11.69 -18.67 4.99
N ASN A 599 12.94 -19.06 5.16
CA ASN A 599 13.64 -18.92 6.43
C ASN A 599 14.31 -17.55 6.52
N PHE A 600 13.88 -16.72 7.47
CA PHE A 600 14.41 -15.38 7.70
C PHE A 600 15.73 -15.44 8.46
N THR A 601 16.74 -16.08 7.84
CA THR A 601 18.03 -16.36 8.45
C THR A 601 18.89 -15.12 8.69
N GLU A 602 18.59 -14.02 8.01
CA GLU A 602 19.23 -12.73 8.18
C GLU A 602 18.84 -12.04 9.50
N GLY A 603 17.76 -12.51 10.15
CA GLY A 603 17.26 -11.91 11.39
C GLY A 603 16.84 -10.45 11.19
N VAL A 604 17.39 -9.57 12.02
CA VAL A 604 17.11 -8.12 11.96
C VAL A 604 17.90 -7.36 10.88
N TYR A 605 18.77 -8.06 10.16
CA TYR A 605 19.67 -7.44 9.18
C TYR A 605 19.03 -7.35 7.80
N ILE A 606 18.06 -6.44 7.66
CA ILE A 606 17.49 -6.04 6.38
C ILE A 606 17.91 -4.61 6.04
N ASP A 607 17.81 -4.21 4.78
CA ASP A 607 18.08 -2.87 4.27
C ASP A 607 19.41 -2.31 4.79
N TYR A 608 19.46 -1.07 5.30
CA TYR A 608 20.69 -0.42 5.77
C TYR A 608 21.48 -1.25 6.80
N LYS A 609 20.79 -2.04 7.65
CA LYS A 609 21.45 -2.90 8.64
C LYS A 609 22.22 -4.03 7.95
N ALA A 610 21.67 -4.60 6.86
CA ALA A 610 22.36 -5.62 6.06
C ALA A 610 23.59 -5.03 5.35
N PHE A 611 23.46 -3.85 4.75
CA PHE A 611 24.58 -3.16 4.08
C PHE A 611 25.71 -2.85 5.06
N VAL A 612 25.39 -2.33 6.24
CA VAL A 612 26.39 -2.06 7.29
C VAL A 612 27.07 -3.36 7.76
N ALA A 613 26.29 -4.40 8.05
CA ALA A 613 26.84 -5.68 8.51
C ALA A 613 27.75 -6.36 7.48
N ALA A 614 27.42 -6.23 6.19
CA ALA A 614 28.22 -6.77 5.08
C ALA A 614 29.35 -5.83 4.63
N ASN A 615 29.49 -4.63 5.22
CA ASN A 615 30.43 -3.59 4.81
C ASN A 615 30.30 -3.23 3.32
N ILE A 616 29.06 -3.12 2.83
CA ILE A 616 28.73 -2.73 1.46
C ILE A 616 28.38 -1.24 1.46
N THR A 617 29.08 -0.45 0.62
CA THR A 617 28.74 0.96 0.41
C THR A 617 27.65 1.10 -0.64
N PRO A 618 26.45 1.57 -0.28
CA PRO A 618 25.36 1.73 -1.24
C PRO A 618 25.59 2.90 -2.18
N ARG A 619 24.72 3.07 -3.17
CA ARG A 619 24.65 4.30 -3.99
C ARG A 619 24.11 5.45 -3.14
N TYR A 620 22.98 5.21 -2.48
CA TYR A 620 22.38 6.16 -1.54
C TYR A 620 21.97 5.43 -0.26
N GLU A 621 22.38 5.99 0.85
CA GLU A 621 22.06 5.46 2.18
C GLU A 621 20.59 5.71 2.54
N PHE A 622 20.06 4.90 3.43
CA PHE A 622 18.81 5.20 4.13
C PHE A 622 18.88 6.60 4.76
N GLY A 623 17.83 7.41 4.56
CA GLY A 623 17.77 8.77 5.04
C GLY A 623 18.52 9.79 4.16
N TYR A 624 19.10 9.38 3.03
CA TYR A 624 19.78 10.30 2.11
C TYR A 624 18.77 11.20 1.40
N GLY A 625 19.19 12.45 1.19
CA GLY A 625 18.46 13.45 0.40
C GLY A 625 19.17 14.79 0.46
N LEU A 626 19.11 15.54 -0.64
CA LEU A 626 19.67 16.87 -0.78
C LEU A 626 18.59 17.94 -0.58
N THR A 627 19.03 19.15 -0.27
CA THR A 627 18.19 20.34 -0.16
C THR A 627 18.87 21.50 -0.91
N TYR A 628 18.12 22.54 -1.23
CA TYR A 628 18.70 23.77 -1.82
C TYR A 628 19.41 24.65 -0.80
N SER A 629 19.20 24.40 0.49
CA SER A 629 19.92 25.11 1.57
C SER A 629 21.30 24.49 1.79
N THR A 630 22.31 25.35 1.92
CA THR A 630 23.66 24.98 2.34
C THR A 630 23.88 25.47 3.77
N PHE A 631 24.49 24.63 4.62
CA PHE A 631 24.82 24.93 6.00
C PHE A 631 26.34 25.12 6.17
#